data_ad353fe122899e810eb912ad97129e65
#
_entry.id   ad353fe122899e810eb912ad97129e65
#
_cell.length_a   1.000
_cell.length_b   1.000
_cell.length_c   1.000
_cell.angle_alpha   90.00
_cell.angle_beta   90.00
_cell.angle_gamma   90.00
#
_symmetry.space_group_name_H-M   'P 1'
#
loop_
_entity.id
_entity.type
_entity.pdbx_description
1 polymer ?
#
loop_
_entity_poly.entity_id
_entity_poly.type
_entity_poly.pdbx_seq_one_letter_code
_entity_poly.pdbx_strand_id
1 'polypeptide(L)'
;MLYNHDNYTYSKLFIKRIVDVILAMLFLVMSAPAAIIFTLWMCLVHHKRPLYHVLYNGRGGRPFSSYLLCPCPSATTEDPKDTFIGRVRHILTKIPLLVNVVRGDISLTGTYLYLHDELTSLKSHYPDTVILLQSKPGLISPSKVYAQTVPSALDTRRQIEIDIRYIKSRTFTVDIQMFVDYISENWMNISL
;
A
#
# COMPACT_ATOMS: atom_id res chain seq x y z
N MET A 1 3.45 10.83 39.42
CA MET A 1 4.45 11.06 38.37
C MET A 1 3.80 10.66 37.04
N LEU A 2 3.12 11.60 36.40
CA LEU A 2 2.48 11.37 35.07
C LEU A 2 3.57 11.42 34.02
N TYR A 3 4.07 10.26 33.64
CA TYR A 3 5.06 10.13 32.58
C TYR A 3 4.41 10.58 31.25
N ASN A 4 5.03 11.57 30.65
CA ASN A 4 4.55 12.29 29.45
C ASN A 4 4.57 11.36 28.23
N HIS A 5 3.58 10.49 28.14
CA HIS A 5 3.43 9.48 27.07
C HIS A 5 3.17 10.12 25.70
N ASP A 6 2.63 11.35 25.70
CA ASP A 6 2.18 12.04 24.49
C ASP A 6 3.32 12.60 23.65
N ASN A 7 4.33 13.21 24.28
CA ASN A 7 5.45 13.81 23.54
C ASN A 7 6.35 12.77 22.85
N TYR A 8 6.48 11.59 23.44
CA TYR A 8 7.28 10.52 22.85
C TYR A 8 6.59 9.87 21.62
N THR A 9 5.29 9.88 21.61
CA THR A 9 4.47 9.39 20.49
C THR A 9 4.49 10.37 19.32
N TYR A 10 4.37 11.69 19.58
CA TYR A 10 4.41 12.72 18.53
C TYR A 10 5.77 12.78 17.82
N SER A 11 6.87 12.72 18.55
CA SER A 11 8.22 12.74 17.94
C SER A 11 8.47 11.53 17.05
N LYS A 12 8.03 10.34 17.44
CA LYS A 12 8.13 9.12 16.61
C LYS A 12 7.28 9.19 15.36
N LEU A 13 6.07 9.72 15.46
CA LEU A 13 5.19 9.91 14.30
C LEU A 13 5.76 10.93 13.32
N PHE A 14 6.41 11.97 13.81
CA PHE A 14 7.07 12.98 12.98
C PHE A 14 8.29 12.41 12.25
N ILE A 15 9.17 11.69 12.94
CA ILE A 15 10.33 11.02 12.34
C ILE A 15 9.87 10.02 11.28
N LYS A 16 8.87 9.20 11.60
CA LYS A 16 8.29 8.28 10.62
C LYS A 16 7.82 9.03 9.37
N ARG A 17 7.13 10.15 9.54
CA ARG A 17 6.63 10.94 8.42
C ARG A 17 7.74 11.44 7.51
N ILE A 18 8.85 11.93 8.08
CA ILE A 18 10.02 12.37 7.33
C ILE A 18 10.59 11.20 6.52
N VAL A 19 10.77 10.05 7.15
CA VAL A 19 11.29 8.84 6.49
C VAL A 19 10.36 8.38 5.36
N ASP A 20 9.05 8.33 5.60
CA ASP A 20 8.07 7.96 4.58
C ASP A 20 8.14 8.89 3.36
N VAL A 21 8.25 10.20 3.58
CA VAL A 21 8.32 11.19 2.49
C VAL A 21 9.63 11.07 1.72
N ILE A 22 10.77 10.96 2.42
CA ILE A 22 12.09 10.83 1.77
C ILE A 22 12.13 9.56 0.91
N LEU A 23 11.71 8.43 1.47
CA LEU A 23 11.70 7.17 0.73
C LEU A 23 10.70 7.20 -0.44
N ALA A 24 9.51 7.77 -0.24
CA ALA A 24 8.53 7.90 -1.32
C ALA A 24 9.03 8.79 -2.45
N MET A 25 9.71 9.90 -2.15
CA MET A 25 10.33 10.78 -3.14
C MET A 25 11.44 10.07 -3.90
N LEU A 26 12.32 9.34 -3.19
CA LEU A 26 13.39 8.56 -3.79
C LEU A 26 12.84 7.52 -4.77
N PHE A 27 11.85 6.73 -4.34
CA PHE A 27 11.21 5.74 -5.19
C PHE A 27 10.48 6.37 -6.37
N LEU A 28 9.83 7.51 -6.17
CA LEU A 28 9.12 8.22 -7.23
C LEU A 28 10.10 8.71 -8.31
N VAL A 29 11.22 9.31 -7.92
CA VAL A 29 12.26 9.77 -8.87
C VAL A 29 12.88 8.59 -9.62
N MET A 30 13.20 7.50 -8.92
CA MET A 30 13.78 6.31 -9.55
C MET A 30 12.82 5.60 -10.49
N SER A 31 11.52 5.57 -10.16
CA SER A 31 10.51 4.88 -10.97
C SER A 31 9.90 5.75 -12.06
N ALA A 32 10.08 7.07 -12.02
CA ALA A 32 9.49 8.01 -12.98
C ALA A 32 9.83 7.70 -14.44
N PRO A 33 11.09 7.40 -14.82
CA PRO A 33 11.42 7.06 -16.22
C PRO A 33 10.63 5.84 -16.70
N ALA A 34 10.59 4.78 -15.88
CA ALA A 34 9.85 3.56 -16.21
C ALA A 34 8.34 3.80 -16.32
N ALA A 35 7.78 4.59 -15.40
CA ALA A 35 6.37 4.96 -15.42
C ALA A 35 6.02 5.79 -16.67
N ILE A 36 6.87 6.73 -17.06
CA ILE A 36 6.66 7.56 -18.27
C ILE A 36 6.71 6.68 -19.51
N ILE A 37 7.72 5.84 -19.66
CA ILE A 37 7.86 4.92 -20.80
C ILE A 37 6.63 4.01 -20.91
N PHE A 38 6.22 3.42 -19.78
CA PHE A 38 5.05 2.56 -19.72
C PHE A 38 3.76 3.30 -20.10
N THR A 39 3.59 4.52 -19.60
CA THR A 39 2.43 5.38 -19.90
C THR A 39 2.37 5.73 -21.38
N LEU A 40 3.51 6.13 -21.98
CA LEU A 40 3.60 6.44 -23.41
C LEU A 40 3.30 5.21 -24.27
N TRP A 41 3.88 4.05 -23.90
CA TRP A 41 3.61 2.81 -24.59
C TRP A 41 2.11 2.44 -24.57
N MET A 42 1.47 2.59 -23.40
CA MET A 42 0.03 2.37 -23.25
C MET A 42 -0.80 3.31 -24.12
N CYS A 43 -0.45 4.59 -24.18
CA CYS A 43 -1.15 5.57 -25.01
C CYS A 43 -1.00 5.28 -26.51
N LEU A 44 0.22 4.93 -26.95
CA LEU A 44 0.52 4.74 -28.38
C LEU A 44 -0.01 3.42 -28.92
N VAL A 45 0.14 2.33 -28.15
CA VAL A 45 -0.20 0.98 -28.62
C VAL A 45 -1.66 0.64 -28.37
N HIS A 46 -2.19 1.00 -27.21
CA HIS A 46 -3.53 0.58 -26.79
C HIS A 46 -4.60 1.67 -26.94
N HIS A 47 -4.22 2.91 -27.27
CA HIS A 47 -5.13 4.05 -27.40
C HIS A 47 -6.11 4.24 -26.23
N LYS A 48 -5.70 3.80 -25.01
CA LYS A 48 -6.51 3.87 -23.79
C LYS A 48 -5.94 4.88 -22.81
N ARG A 49 -6.81 5.38 -21.92
CA ARG A 49 -6.37 6.26 -20.83
C ARG A 49 -5.49 5.48 -19.89
N PRO A 50 -4.24 5.91 -19.65
CA PRO A 50 -3.29 5.16 -18.83
C PRO A 50 -3.53 5.29 -17.33
N LEU A 51 -4.37 6.24 -16.89
CA LEU A 51 -4.63 6.53 -15.49
C LEU A 51 -6.09 6.28 -15.15
N TYR A 52 -6.33 5.48 -14.11
CA TYR A 52 -7.63 5.27 -13.48
C TYR A 52 -7.73 6.04 -12.19
N HIS A 53 -8.84 6.73 -12.01
CA HIS A 53 -9.20 7.37 -10.77
C HIS A 53 -9.81 6.33 -9.82
N VAL A 54 -9.30 6.27 -8.59
CA VAL A 54 -9.75 5.34 -7.57
C VAL A 54 -9.94 6.08 -6.25
N LEU A 55 -11.02 5.78 -5.55
CA LEU A 55 -11.33 6.35 -4.26
C LEU A 55 -10.96 5.35 -3.15
N TYR A 56 -10.05 5.76 -2.28
CA TYR A 56 -9.60 4.99 -1.12
C TYR A 56 -10.03 5.66 0.19
N ASN A 57 -9.97 4.90 1.28
CA ASN A 57 -10.19 5.44 2.61
C ASN A 57 -8.84 5.70 3.29
N GLY A 58 -8.69 6.93 3.79
CA GLY A 58 -7.58 7.35 4.63
C GLY A 58 -7.88 7.23 6.12
N ARG A 59 -7.05 7.88 6.94
CA ARG A 59 -7.22 7.93 8.39
C ARG A 59 -8.59 8.54 8.75
N GLY A 60 -9.28 7.92 9.70
CA GLY A 60 -10.60 8.35 10.14
C GLY A 60 -11.72 8.04 9.14
N GLY A 61 -11.45 7.21 8.12
CA GLY A 61 -12.43 6.87 7.09
C GLY A 61 -12.68 7.99 6.08
N ARG A 62 -11.83 9.02 6.07
CA ARG A 62 -11.95 10.12 5.10
C ARG A 62 -11.56 9.62 3.71
N PRO A 63 -12.44 9.71 2.71
CA PRO A 63 -12.12 9.29 1.37
C PRO A 63 -11.08 10.25 0.76
N PHE A 64 -10.14 9.70 0.00
CA PHE A 64 -9.20 10.47 -0.82
C PHE A 64 -9.08 9.87 -2.20
N SER A 65 -8.80 10.73 -3.15
CA SER A 65 -8.63 10.34 -4.56
C SER A 65 -7.19 9.95 -4.84
N SER A 66 -7.02 8.85 -5.56
CA SER A 66 -5.73 8.42 -6.09
C SER A 66 -5.84 7.99 -7.54
N TYR A 67 -4.70 7.89 -8.18
CA TYR A 67 -4.59 7.36 -9.52
C TYR A 67 -3.82 6.04 -9.49
N LEU A 68 -4.23 5.11 -10.36
CA LEU A 68 -3.50 3.90 -10.67
C LEU A 68 -3.15 3.90 -12.15
N LEU A 69 -1.96 3.42 -12.50
CA LEU A 69 -1.65 3.15 -13.90
C LEU A 69 -2.46 1.93 -14.35
N CYS A 70 -3.10 2.03 -15.52
CA CYS A 70 -3.89 0.94 -16.06
C CYS A 70 -3.03 -0.32 -16.23
N PRO A 71 -3.44 -1.46 -15.68
CA PRO A 71 -2.93 -2.74 -16.16
C PRO A 71 -3.37 -2.88 -17.61
N CYS A 72 -2.46 -3.33 -18.48
CA CYS A 72 -2.75 -3.54 -19.90
C CYS A 72 -4.04 -4.35 -20.11
N PRO A 73 -4.92 -3.95 -21.06
CA PRO A 73 -6.18 -4.66 -21.34
C PRO A 73 -6.02 -6.09 -21.86
N SER A 74 -4.83 -6.45 -22.33
CA SER A 74 -4.48 -7.85 -22.66
C SER A 74 -4.16 -8.69 -21.42
N ALA A 75 -4.28 -8.14 -20.22
CA ALA A 75 -4.43 -8.93 -19.03
C ALA A 75 -5.81 -9.61 -19.05
N THR A 76 -6.04 -10.44 -20.03
CA THR A 76 -6.89 -11.62 -19.86
C THR A 76 -6.45 -12.26 -18.53
N THR A 77 -7.38 -12.80 -17.82
CA THR A 77 -7.28 -13.50 -16.52
C THR A 77 -6.11 -14.48 -16.38
N GLU A 78 -5.21 -14.55 -17.34
CA GLU A 78 -4.16 -15.55 -17.53
C GLU A 78 -2.72 -15.05 -17.38
N ASP A 79 -2.47 -13.73 -17.17
CA ASP A 79 -1.11 -13.35 -16.77
C ASP A 79 -0.94 -13.67 -15.28
N PRO A 80 -0.33 -14.81 -14.95
CA PRO A 80 -0.12 -15.18 -13.55
C PRO A 80 0.73 -14.09 -12.92
N LYS A 81 0.34 -13.66 -11.71
CA LYS A 81 1.16 -12.74 -10.90
C LYS A 81 2.58 -13.26 -10.69
N ASP A 82 2.82 -14.50 -11.02
CA ASP A 82 4.09 -15.21 -10.89
C ASP A 82 5.06 -14.95 -12.05
N THR A 83 4.60 -14.33 -13.13
CA THR A 83 5.48 -13.95 -14.24
C THR A 83 6.22 -12.65 -13.91
N PHE A 84 7.51 -12.55 -14.25
CA PHE A 84 8.32 -11.33 -14.07
C PHE A 84 7.61 -10.09 -14.62
N ILE A 85 7.04 -10.18 -15.82
CA ILE A 85 6.28 -9.09 -16.47
C ILE A 85 5.05 -8.70 -15.64
N GLY A 86 4.32 -9.69 -15.11
CA GLY A 86 3.15 -9.44 -14.25
C GLY A 86 3.51 -8.71 -12.96
N ARG A 87 4.65 -9.05 -12.33
CA ARG A 87 5.17 -8.38 -11.13
C ARG A 87 5.61 -6.94 -11.42
N VAL A 88 6.37 -6.72 -12.49
CA VAL A 88 6.77 -5.37 -12.91
C VAL A 88 5.54 -4.51 -13.18
N ARG A 89 4.56 -5.03 -13.91
CA ARG A 89 3.28 -4.36 -14.16
C ARG A 89 2.55 -3.99 -12.86
N HIS A 90 2.46 -4.91 -11.92
CA HIS A 90 1.81 -4.67 -10.63
C HIS A 90 2.50 -3.57 -9.80
N ILE A 91 3.84 -3.52 -9.86
CA ILE A 91 4.62 -2.45 -9.22
C ILE A 91 4.36 -1.11 -9.92
N LEU A 92 4.46 -1.07 -11.26
CA LEU A 92 4.24 0.14 -12.05
C LEU A 92 2.83 0.71 -11.84
N THR A 93 1.81 -0.15 -11.75
CA THR A 93 0.42 0.26 -11.50
C THR A 93 0.29 1.11 -10.23
N LYS A 94 1.10 0.85 -9.21
CA LYS A 94 1.01 1.50 -7.90
C LYS A 94 1.93 2.72 -7.72
N ILE A 95 2.78 3.04 -8.70
CA ILE A 95 3.67 4.20 -8.60
C ILE A 95 2.91 5.50 -8.28
N PRO A 96 1.75 5.81 -8.88
CA PRO A 96 1.03 7.03 -8.55
C PRO A 96 0.61 7.14 -7.07
N LEU A 97 0.46 6.01 -6.36
CA LEU A 97 0.16 6.01 -4.92
C LEU A 97 1.28 6.64 -4.08
N LEU A 98 2.53 6.63 -4.57
CA LEU A 98 3.63 7.33 -3.89
C LEU A 98 3.40 8.83 -3.78
N VAL A 99 2.68 9.43 -4.72
CA VAL A 99 2.27 10.85 -4.65
C VAL A 99 1.34 11.06 -3.44
N ASN A 100 0.45 10.13 -3.15
CA ASN A 100 -0.43 10.20 -1.99
C ASN A 100 0.35 9.98 -0.67
N VAL A 101 1.47 9.23 -0.69
CA VAL A 101 2.39 9.17 0.45
C VAL A 101 3.01 10.54 0.70
N VAL A 102 3.52 11.21 -0.34
CA VAL A 102 4.11 12.56 -0.22
C VAL A 102 3.07 13.58 0.25
N ARG A 103 1.83 13.54 -0.26
CA ARG A 103 0.72 14.39 0.20
C ARG A 103 0.33 14.14 1.66
N GLY A 104 0.46 12.89 2.11
CA GLY A 104 0.14 12.49 3.48
C GLY A 104 -1.19 11.80 3.67
N ASP A 105 -1.85 11.45 2.60
CA ASP A 105 -3.10 10.70 2.64
C ASP A 105 -2.85 9.27 3.15
N ILE A 106 -1.73 8.69 2.74
CA ILE A 106 -1.25 7.36 3.15
C ILE A 106 0.19 7.43 3.70
N SER A 107 0.64 6.30 4.26
CA SER A 107 2.01 6.05 4.74
C SER A 107 2.68 5.01 3.85
N LEU A 108 4.00 4.85 3.89
CA LEU A 108 4.65 3.71 3.23
C LEU A 108 4.24 2.40 3.89
N THR A 109 4.32 2.35 5.22
CA THR A 109 3.90 1.21 6.03
C THR A 109 2.69 1.59 6.87
N GLY A 110 1.67 0.74 6.88
CA GLY A 110 0.41 1.02 7.58
C GLY A 110 -0.57 -0.14 7.49
N THR A 111 -1.82 0.09 7.83
CA THR A 111 -2.91 -0.88 7.65
C THR A 111 -3.24 -1.06 6.17
N TYR A 112 -3.97 -2.11 5.85
CA TYR A 112 -4.40 -2.38 4.47
C TYR A 112 -5.18 -1.19 3.88
N LEU A 113 -4.91 -0.87 2.62
CA LEU A 113 -5.53 0.21 1.88
C LEU A 113 -6.79 -0.30 1.19
N TYR A 114 -7.95 -0.10 1.84
CA TYR A 114 -9.25 -0.49 1.32
C TYR A 114 -9.82 0.53 0.36
N LEU A 115 -10.47 0.05 -0.70
CA LEU A 115 -11.34 0.87 -1.55
C LEU A 115 -12.50 1.43 -0.71
N HIS A 116 -13.04 2.58 -1.15
CA HIS A 116 -14.14 3.22 -0.41
C HIS A 116 -15.38 2.32 -0.30
N ASP A 117 -15.77 1.71 -1.39
CA ASP A 117 -16.95 0.83 -1.45
C ASP A 117 -16.69 -0.49 -0.71
N GLU A 118 -15.47 -1.05 -0.83
CA GLU A 118 -15.04 -2.23 -0.11
C GLU A 118 -15.14 -2.04 1.41
N LEU A 119 -14.57 -0.94 1.93
CA LEU A 119 -14.61 -0.66 3.37
C LEU A 119 -16.03 -0.44 3.88
N THR A 120 -16.89 0.16 3.08
CA THR A 120 -18.30 0.38 3.43
C THR A 120 -19.03 -0.96 3.58
N SER A 121 -18.80 -1.89 2.67
CA SER A 121 -19.34 -3.25 2.74
C SER A 121 -18.77 -4.03 3.93
N LEU A 122 -17.46 -3.89 4.19
CA LEU A 122 -16.81 -4.59 5.31
C LEU A 122 -17.29 -4.13 6.68
N LYS A 123 -17.61 -2.86 6.85
CA LYS A 123 -18.14 -2.32 8.11
C LYS A 123 -19.45 -2.97 8.54
N SER A 124 -20.28 -3.37 7.59
CA SER A 124 -21.56 -4.03 7.89
C SER A 124 -21.38 -5.49 8.36
N HIS A 125 -20.33 -6.17 7.89
CA HIS A 125 -20.07 -7.57 8.20
C HIS A 125 -19.05 -7.74 9.35
N TYR A 126 -18.11 -6.79 9.49
CA TYR A 126 -17.00 -6.83 10.44
C TYR A 126 -16.92 -5.49 11.21
N PRO A 127 -17.61 -5.35 12.34
CA PRO A 127 -17.58 -4.10 13.13
C PRO A 127 -16.19 -3.66 13.56
N ASP A 128 -15.27 -4.61 13.75
CA ASP A 128 -13.89 -4.35 14.15
C ASP A 128 -13.07 -3.55 13.12
N THR A 129 -13.56 -3.45 11.88
CA THR A 129 -12.93 -2.62 10.84
C THR A 129 -12.84 -1.14 11.22
N VAL A 130 -13.68 -0.68 12.15
CA VAL A 130 -13.63 0.69 12.69
C VAL A 130 -12.28 0.97 13.37
N ILE A 131 -11.65 -0.05 13.97
CA ILE A 131 -10.33 0.06 14.62
C ILE A 131 -9.26 0.40 13.57
N LEU A 132 -9.36 -0.15 12.35
CA LEU A 132 -8.41 0.11 11.27
C LEU A 132 -8.34 1.60 10.88
N LEU A 133 -9.46 2.31 11.03
CA LEU A 133 -9.55 3.73 10.71
C LEU A 133 -8.77 4.64 11.66
N GLN A 134 -8.36 4.13 12.82
CA GLN A 134 -7.55 4.90 13.78
C GLN A 134 -6.13 5.12 13.25
N SER A 135 -5.65 4.23 12.36
CA SER A 135 -4.35 4.33 11.73
C SER A 135 -4.43 4.86 10.30
N LYS A 136 -3.34 5.44 9.80
CA LYS A 136 -3.20 5.70 8.36
C LYS A 136 -3.01 4.39 7.62
N PRO A 137 -3.69 4.19 6.48
CA PRO A 137 -3.39 3.07 5.61
C PRO A 137 -1.99 3.23 5.00
N GLY A 138 -1.38 2.10 4.67
CA GLY A 138 -0.06 2.04 4.06
C GLY A 138 -0.06 1.42 2.67
N LEU A 139 0.94 1.75 1.89
CA LEU A 139 1.23 1.08 0.63
C LEU A 139 1.60 -0.39 0.88
N ILE A 140 2.35 -0.61 1.97
CA ILE A 140 2.71 -1.91 2.52
C ILE A 140 1.94 -2.11 3.82
N SER A 141 1.23 -3.23 3.95
CA SER A 141 0.51 -3.62 5.16
C SER A 141 0.96 -4.99 5.66
N PRO A 142 0.85 -5.27 6.96
CA PRO A 142 1.22 -6.58 7.52
C PRO A 142 0.45 -7.71 6.86
N SER A 143 -0.83 -7.49 6.58
CA SER A 143 -1.67 -8.47 5.89
C SER A 143 -1.19 -8.76 4.46
N LYS A 144 -0.64 -7.76 3.73
CA LYS A 144 -0.03 -7.99 2.40
C LYS A 144 1.26 -8.80 2.50
N VAL A 145 2.13 -8.49 3.46
CA VAL A 145 3.36 -9.26 3.70
C VAL A 145 3.01 -10.70 4.05
N TYR A 146 2.07 -10.91 4.95
CA TYR A 146 1.59 -12.23 5.31
C TYR A 146 0.99 -13.01 4.12
N ALA A 147 0.25 -12.33 3.25
CA ALA A 147 -0.34 -12.95 2.04
C ALA A 147 0.71 -13.43 1.04
N GLN A 148 1.89 -12.83 1.02
CA GLN A 148 3.00 -13.28 0.17
C GLN A 148 3.61 -14.56 0.71
N THR A 149 3.72 -14.69 2.03
CA THR A 149 4.29 -15.89 2.68
C THR A 149 3.33 -17.07 2.68
N VAL A 150 2.02 -16.83 2.87
CA VAL A 150 0.98 -17.89 2.97
C VAL A 150 -0.26 -17.47 2.17
N PRO A 151 -0.24 -17.57 0.84
CA PRO A 151 -1.33 -17.05 -0.02
C PRO A 151 -2.69 -17.70 0.24
N SER A 152 -2.72 -18.99 0.57
CA SER A 152 -3.96 -19.77 0.77
C SER A 152 -4.65 -19.56 2.12
N ALA A 153 -4.02 -18.85 3.07
CA ALA A 153 -4.50 -18.72 4.44
C ALA A 153 -5.07 -17.35 4.78
N LEU A 154 -5.16 -16.43 3.82
CA LEU A 154 -5.61 -15.06 4.07
C LEU A 154 -7.07 -14.87 3.66
N ASP A 155 -7.95 -15.16 4.60
CA ASP A 155 -9.35 -14.74 4.55
C ASP A 155 -9.48 -13.27 5.05
N THR A 156 -10.55 -12.60 4.66
CA THR A 156 -10.84 -11.20 4.99
C THR A 156 -10.82 -10.94 6.50
N ARG A 157 -11.36 -11.85 7.30
CA ARG A 157 -11.35 -11.73 8.76
C ARG A 157 -9.93 -11.76 9.30
N ARG A 158 -9.12 -12.69 8.83
CA ARG A 158 -7.72 -12.83 9.25
C ARG A 158 -6.87 -11.62 8.82
N GLN A 159 -7.15 -11.07 7.65
CA GLN A 159 -6.53 -9.82 7.19
C GLN A 159 -6.81 -8.67 8.18
N ILE A 160 -8.06 -8.49 8.59
CA ILE A 160 -8.48 -7.49 9.56
C ILE A 160 -7.79 -7.72 10.92
N GLU A 161 -7.76 -8.96 11.41
CA GLU A 161 -7.12 -9.32 12.69
C GLU A 161 -5.61 -9.02 12.69
N ILE A 162 -4.90 -9.33 11.60
CA ILE A 162 -3.47 -9.04 11.44
C ILE A 162 -3.23 -7.53 11.51
N ASP A 163 -4.00 -6.75 10.78
CA ASP A 163 -3.85 -5.29 10.74
C ASP A 163 -4.23 -4.64 12.08
N ILE A 164 -5.23 -5.15 12.80
CA ILE A 164 -5.57 -4.69 14.15
C ILE A 164 -4.42 -5.01 15.13
N ARG A 165 -3.82 -6.20 15.05
CA ARG A 165 -2.67 -6.57 15.87
C ARG A 165 -1.51 -5.61 15.64
N TYR A 166 -1.25 -5.26 14.39
CA TYR A 166 -0.22 -4.27 14.04
C TYR A 166 -0.51 -2.90 14.68
N ILE A 167 -1.75 -2.41 14.64
CA ILE A 167 -2.11 -1.12 15.26
C ILE A 167 -1.74 -1.11 16.76
N LYS A 168 -1.99 -2.23 17.46
CA LYS A 168 -1.72 -2.37 18.89
C LYS A 168 -0.23 -2.48 19.23
N SER A 169 0.57 -3.08 18.35
CA SER A 169 2.01 -3.31 18.55
C SER A 169 2.92 -2.38 17.73
N ARG A 170 2.34 -1.35 17.09
CA ARG A 170 3.05 -0.50 16.16
C ARG A 170 4.23 0.23 16.80
N THR A 171 5.41 -0.01 16.26
CA THR A 171 6.64 0.69 16.58
C THR A 171 7.39 1.04 15.30
N PHE A 172 8.31 2.00 15.35
CA PHE A 172 9.14 2.34 14.20
C PHE A 172 9.98 1.16 13.72
N THR A 173 10.47 0.33 14.64
CA THR A 173 11.23 -0.88 14.31
C THR A 173 10.39 -1.90 13.53
N VAL A 174 9.13 -2.11 13.95
CA VAL A 174 8.19 -3.00 13.24
C VAL A 174 7.90 -2.47 11.83
N ASP A 175 7.78 -1.15 11.67
CA ASP A 175 7.58 -0.51 10.37
C ASP A 175 8.75 -0.77 9.42
N ILE A 176 9.99 -0.63 9.92
CA ILE A 176 11.22 -0.90 9.14
C ILE A 176 11.31 -2.38 8.79
N GLN A 177 11.10 -3.26 9.77
CA GLN A 177 11.15 -4.70 9.55
C GLN A 177 10.16 -5.12 8.47
N MET A 178 8.91 -4.67 8.57
CA MET A 178 7.87 -4.96 7.58
C MET A 178 8.26 -4.46 6.16
N PHE A 179 8.92 -3.30 6.08
CA PHE A 179 9.42 -2.77 4.83
C PHE A 179 10.53 -3.65 4.24
N VAL A 180 11.49 -4.08 5.06
CA VAL A 180 12.57 -4.98 4.67
C VAL A 180 12.02 -6.34 4.24
N ASP A 181 11.11 -6.92 5.01
CA ASP A 181 10.48 -8.21 4.69
C ASP A 181 9.74 -8.15 3.35
N TYR A 182 8.98 -7.08 3.12
CA TYR A 182 8.28 -6.87 1.85
C TYR A 182 9.23 -6.79 0.66
N ILE A 183 10.38 -6.12 0.80
CA ILE A 183 11.37 -6.02 -0.28
C ILE A 183 12.07 -7.36 -0.46
N SER A 184 12.50 -8.03 0.61
CA SER A 184 13.24 -9.29 0.53
C SER A 184 12.41 -10.40 -0.12
N GLU A 185 11.15 -10.53 0.24
CA GLU A 185 10.25 -11.52 -0.37
C GLU A 185 9.97 -11.22 -1.85
N ASN A 186 9.74 -9.95 -2.20
CA ASN A 186 9.59 -9.58 -3.60
C ASN A 186 10.88 -9.81 -4.40
N TRP A 187 12.06 -9.59 -3.78
CA TRP A 187 13.36 -9.80 -4.44
C TRP A 187 13.66 -11.29 -4.62
N MET A 188 13.47 -12.12 -3.60
CA MET A 188 13.67 -13.56 -3.70
C MET A 188 12.76 -14.20 -4.76
N ASN A 189 11.54 -13.73 -4.87
CA ASN A 189 10.60 -14.18 -5.89
C ASN A 189 10.94 -13.68 -7.31
N ILE A 190 11.86 -12.72 -7.49
CA ILE A 190 12.35 -12.25 -8.80
C ILE A 190 13.54 -13.10 -9.28
N SER A 191 14.29 -13.69 -8.34
CA SER A 191 15.54 -14.43 -8.62
C SER A 191 15.32 -15.93 -8.87
N LEU A 192 14.12 -16.45 -8.78
CA LEU A 192 13.69 -17.80 -9.11
C LEU A 192 12.83 -17.80 -10.38
#